data_e4257c3f620f6f2ce6ddd1ff16a2541c
#
_entry.id   e4257c3f620f6f2ce6ddd1ff16a2541c
#
_cell.length_a   1.000
_cell.length_b   1.000
_cell.length_c   1.000
_cell.angle_alpha   90.00
_cell.angle_beta   90.00
_cell.angle_gamma   90.00
#
_symmetry.space_group_name_H-M   'P 1'
#
loop_
_entity.id
_entity.type
_entity.pdbx_description
1 polymer ?
#
loop_
_entity_poly.entity_id
_entity_poly.type
_entity_poly.pdbx_seq_one_letter_code
_entity_poly.pdbx_strand_id
1 'polypeptide(L)'
;MPYRVVVSDTKVMDEETRAAVLDAVDATVETTDADNPAAVATAVEDADALIVDASTQVTAEVIDAADSLKVVGRAGIGLDNIDVQAAADGGVTVVNVPDYSVAEVSTHAFALMLACLRKIPTFDRSVKSGEWEWSVGQPMHRLAGSTVGLVAFGKLARRFAAKLQGFNVDVVAYDPYVPEYRMRDLGVESVTFETLLADADIVSLHAPLTDETREMVDSDALNQMHEDALLVNTARGGLVDETALYDALVNGELGGAGLDVRESEPPGESSLHGLDSVVCSPHVGWYSEESRIELTQTVAEDVVRVLRGEAPTNPVDPETSWF
;
A
#
# COMPACT_ATOMS: atom_id res chain seq x y z
N MET A 1 -32.47 -2.69 19.85
CA MET A 1 -31.23 -2.59 20.67
C MET A 1 -30.24 -1.77 19.86
N PRO A 2 -29.34 -1.00 20.45
CA PRO A 2 -28.31 -0.33 19.68
C PRO A 2 -27.44 -1.33 18.93
N TYR A 3 -26.93 -0.96 17.76
CA TYR A 3 -25.97 -1.81 17.07
C TYR A 3 -24.64 -1.84 17.82
N ARG A 4 -23.98 -3.00 17.85
CA ARG A 4 -22.65 -3.14 18.40
C ARG A 4 -21.61 -3.11 17.28
N VAL A 5 -20.74 -2.09 17.30
CA VAL A 5 -19.67 -1.90 16.33
C VAL A 5 -18.32 -2.09 17.02
N VAL A 6 -17.56 -3.08 16.60
CA VAL A 6 -16.20 -3.32 17.09
C VAL A 6 -15.22 -2.66 16.13
N VAL A 7 -14.23 -1.97 16.68
CA VAL A 7 -13.17 -1.28 15.93
C VAL A 7 -11.83 -1.77 16.43
N SER A 8 -11.07 -2.43 15.57
CA SER A 8 -9.73 -2.93 15.91
C SER A 8 -8.64 -1.89 15.67
N ASP A 9 -8.96 -0.81 14.95
CA ASP A 9 -8.03 0.28 14.68
C ASP A 9 -8.34 1.53 15.51
N THR A 10 -7.39 1.92 16.34
CA THR A 10 -7.46 3.16 17.12
C THR A 10 -6.47 4.23 16.64
N LYS A 11 -5.61 3.92 15.67
CA LYS A 11 -4.49 4.80 15.25
C LYS A 11 -4.73 5.49 13.91
N VAL A 12 -5.34 4.79 12.97
CA VAL A 12 -5.53 5.26 11.59
C VAL A 12 -6.74 6.17 11.49
N MET A 13 -7.89 5.73 12.01
CA MET A 13 -9.14 6.49 11.90
C MET A 13 -9.20 7.69 12.84
N ASP A 14 -9.90 8.74 12.38
CA ASP A 14 -10.25 9.89 13.20
C ASP A 14 -11.46 9.58 14.10
N GLU A 15 -11.24 9.64 15.43
CA GLU A 15 -12.23 9.21 16.41
C GLU A 15 -13.48 10.11 16.41
N GLU A 16 -13.31 11.41 16.25
CA GLU A 16 -14.43 12.38 16.25
C GLU A 16 -15.31 12.16 15.01
N THR A 17 -14.71 12.04 13.83
CA THR A 17 -15.41 11.77 12.57
C THR A 17 -16.14 10.43 12.63
N ARG A 18 -15.48 9.36 13.09
CA ARG A 18 -16.07 8.04 13.24
C ARG A 18 -17.30 8.07 14.17
N ALA A 19 -17.15 8.66 15.34
CA ALA A 19 -18.23 8.75 16.32
C ALA A 19 -19.42 9.52 15.77
N ALA A 20 -19.18 10.67 15.11
CA ALA A 20 -20.24 11.48 14.52
C ALA A 20 -21.05 10.73 13.44
N VAL A 21 -20.40 9.89 12.62
CA VAL A 21 -21.07 9.11 11.57
C VAL A 21 -21.86 7.93 12.17
N LEU A 22 -21.26 7.19 13.11
CA LEU A 22 -21.89 6.01 13.72
C LEU A 22 -23.08 6.35 14.64
N ASP A 23 -23.12 7.58 15.20
CA ASP A 23 -24.26 8.07 15.98
C ASP A 23 -25.59 8.06 15.19
N ALA A 24 -25.49 8.09 13.86
CA ALA A 24 -26.67 8.03 12.98
C ALA A 24 -27.48 6.70 13.06
N VAL A 25 -26.94 5.66 13.65
CA VAL A 25 -27.57 4.32 13.80
C VAL A 25 -27.70 3.85 15.25
N ASP A 26 -27.57 4.76 16.23
CA ASP A 26 -27.57 4.40 17.68
C ASP A 26 -26.58 3.24 17.95
N ALA A 27 -25.33 3.40 17.50
CA ALA A 27 -24.30 2.37 17.67
C ALA A 27 -23.57 2.52 18.99
N THR A 28 -23.32 1.38 19.65
CA THR A 28 -22.33 1.28 20.72
C THR A 28 -20.99 0.86 20.09
N VAL A 29 -19.99 1.73 20.18
CA VAL A 29 -18.66 1.49 19.62
C VAL A 29 -17.72 0.97 20.69
N GLU A 30 -17.12 -0.18 20.44
CA GLU A 30 -16.09 -0.77 21.30
C GLU A 30 -14.78 -0.89 20.52
N THR A 31 -13.68 -0.47 21.13
CA THR A 31 -12.34 -0.63 20.57
C THR A 31 -11.66 -1.86 21.11
N THR A 32 -10.90 -2.56 20.27
CA THR A 32 -10.12 -3.73 20.67
C THR A 32 -8.68 -3.61 20.17
N ASP A 33 -7.72 -4.01 21.03
CA ASP A 33 -6.30 -4.14 20.67
C ASP A 33 -5.95 -5.60 20.30
N ALA A 34 -6.94 -6.37 19.84
CA ALA A 34 -6.74 -7.76 19.45
C ALA A 34 -5.76 -7.86 18.27
N ASP A 35 -4.65 -8.56 18.49
CA ASP A 35 -3.50 -8.66 17.57
C ASP A 35 -3.40 -10.02 16.84
N ASN A 36 -4.37 -10.91 17.10
CA ASN A 36 -4.43 -12.23 16.46
C ASN A 36 -5.88 -12.65 16.19
N PRO A 37 -6.13 -13.56 15.21
CA PRO A 37 -7.47 -13.94 14.81
C PRO A 37 -8.38 -14.46 15.95
N ALA A 38 -7.85 -15.26 16.87
CA ALA A 38 -8.65 -15.81 17.98
C ALA A 38 -9.12 -14.72 18.96
N ALA A 39 -8.30 -13.70 19.21
CA ALA A 39 -8.68 -12.56 20.04
C ALA A 39 -9.72 -11.68 19.31
N VAL A 40 -9.57 -11.48 18.00
CA VAL A 40 -10.56 -10.77 17.19
C VAL A 40 -11.89 -11.52 17.18
N ALA A 41 -11.87 -12.85 16.97
CA ALA A 41 -13.05 -13.72 17.00
C ALA A 41 -13.84 -13.54 18.32
N THR A 42 -13.12 -13.54 19.45
CA THR A 42 -13.76 -13.30 20.78
C THR A 42 -14.36 -11.90 20.88
N ALA A 43 -13.67 -10.89 20.35
CA ALA A 43 -14.16 -9.50 20.40
C ALA A 43 -15.44 -9.27 19.58
N VAL A 44 -15.67 -10.06 18.52
CA VAL A 44 -16.78 -9.87 17.57
C VAL A 44 -17.99 -10.80 17.81
N GLU A 45 -17.98 -11.70 18.81
CA GLU A 45 -19.02 -12.72 19.03
C GLU A 45 -20.47 -12.20 18.89
N ASP A 46 -20.76 -11.01 19.45
CA ASP A 46 -22.09 -10.38 19.40
C ASP A 46 -22.08 -9.07 18.56
N ALA A 47 -21.09 -8.84 17.70
CA ALA A 47 -20.98 -7.61 16.93
C ALA A 47 -21.88 -7.60 15.71
N ASP A 48 -22.50 -6.46 15.40
CA ASP A 48 -23.20 -6.21 14.15
C ASP A 48 -22.26 -5.73 13.03
N ALA A 49 -21.15 -5.09 13.40
CA ALA A 49 -20.14 -4.58 12.46
C ALA A 49 -18.74 -4.67 13.06
N LEU A 50 -17.76 -4.92 12.20
CA LEU A 50 -16.34 -4.86 12.52
C LEU A 50 -15.65 -3.86 11.57
N ILE A 51 -14.88 -2.92 12.11
CA ILE A 51 -14.04 -2.01 11.32
C ILE A 51 -12.59 -2.31 11.63
N VAL A 52 -11.79 -2.56 10.59
CA VAL A 52 -10.38 -2.98 10.72
C VAL A 52 -9.44 -2.11 9.90
N ASP A 53 -8.19 -2.01 10.34
CA ASP A 53 -7.06 -1.49 9.58
C ASP A 53 -6.34 -2.58 8.77
N ALA A 54 -5.10 -2.32 8.33
CA ALA A 54 -4.29 -3.29 7.57
C ALA A 54 -3.70 -4.40 8.45
N SER A 55 -3.55 -4.18 9.75
CA SER A 55 -2.85 -5.09 10.66
C SER A 55 -3.74 -6.22 11.20
N THR A 56 -5.05 -5.98 11.28
CA THR A 56 -6.01 -6.92 11.84
C THR A 56 -6.43 -7.97 10.83
N GLN A 57 -6.16 -9.24 11.13
CA GLN A 57 -6.54 -10.36 10.27
C GLN A 57 -7.99 -10.79 10.52
N VAL A 58 -8.81 -10.76 9.46
CA VAL A 58 -10.21 -11.23 9.47
C VAL A 58 -10.29 -12.53 8.69
N THR A 59 -10.02 -13.62 9.37
CA THR A 59 -10.05 -14.98 8.81
C THR A 59 -11.48 -15.56 8.82
N ALA A 60 -11.67 -16.73 8.18
CA ALA A 60 -12.91 -17.48 8.27
C ALA A 60 -13.33 -17.75 9.72
N GLU A 61 -12.38 -18.03 10.63
CA GLU A 61 -12.63 -18.23 12.06
C GLU A 61 -13.26 -16.99 12.72
N VAL A 62 -12.81 -15.79 12.35
CA VAL A 62 -13.38 -14.53 12.85
C VAL A 62 -14.80 -14.32 12.33
N ILE A 63 -15.07 -14.63 11.08
CA ILE A 63 -16.40 -14.54 10.47
C ILE A 63 -17.36 -15.55 11.12
N ASP A 64 -16.93 -16.80 11.28
CA ASP A 64 -17.72 -17.88 11.86
C ASP A 64 -18.07 -17.67 13.34
N ALA A 65 -17.24 -16.91 14.08
CA ALA A 65 -17.46 -16.61 15.49
C ALA A 65 -18.53 -15.53 15.72
N ALA A 66 -18.95 -14.80 14.70
CA ALA A 66 -19.80 -13.62 14.82
C ALA A 66 -21.17 -13.82 14.17
N ASP A 67 -22.07 -14.52 14.84
CA ASP A 67 -23.44 -14.87 14.32
C ASP A 67 -24.29 -13.63 13.90
N SER A 68 -24.00 -12.45 14.46
CA SER A 68 -24.75 -11.21 14.21
C SER A 68 -24.06 -10.28 13.20
N LEU A 69 -22.86 -10.61 12.73
CA LEU A 69 -22.04 -9.73 11.89
C LEU A 69 -22.68 -9.52 10.51
N LYS A 70 -22.88 -8.27 10.15
CA LYS A 70 -23.49 -7.87 8.87
C LYS A 70 -22.47 -7.25 7.92
N VAL A 71 -21.43 -6.63 8.49
CA VAL A 71 -20.47 -5.89 7.68
C VAL A 71 -19.08 -5.89 8.32
N VAL A 72 -18.06 -6.07 7.46
CA VAL A 72 -16.66 -5.78 7.76
C VAL A 72 -16.24 -4.57 6.96
N GLY A 73 -15.91 -3.47 7.64
CA GLY A 73 -15.38 -2.25 7.03
C GLY A 73 -13.85 -2.23 7.10
N ARG A 74 -13.18 -2.28 5.96
CA ARG A 74 -11.73 -2.12 5.88
C ARG A 74 -11.39 -0.63 5.75
N ALA A 75 -10.81 -0.04 6.78
CA ALA A 75 -10.27 1.32 6.74
C ALA A 75 -9.00 1.37 5.87
N GLY A 76 -9.16 1.41 4.55
CA GLY A 76 -8.10 1.45 3.54
C GLY A 76 -8.46 0.77 2.23
N ILE A 77 -7.49 0.68 1.31
CA ILE A 77 -7.67 0.16 -0.05
C ILE A 77 -7.54 -1.37 -0.10
N GLY A 78 -6.44 -1.91 0.41
CA GLY A 78 -6.10 -3.32 0.30
C GLY A 78 -6.93 -4.21 1.21
N LEU A 79 -7.11 -5.46 0.80
CA LEU A 79 -7.96 -6.45 1.44
C LEU A 79 -7.20 -7.73 1.82
N ASP A 80 -5.88 -7.70 1.74
CA ASP A 80 -5.00 -8.85 1.95
C ASP A 80 -5.16 -9.48 3.35
N ASN A 81 -5.73 -8.74 4.28
CA ASN A 81 -5.99 -9.16 5.65
C ASN A 81 -7.43 -9.66 5.92
N ILE A 82 -8.27 -9.75 4.88
CA ILE A 82 -9.68 -10.17 5.02
C ILE A 82 -9.95 -11.36 4.11
N ASP A 83 -10.50 -12.43 4.68
CA ASP A 83 -11.05 -13.54 3.92
C ASP A 83 -12.43 -13.13 3.35
N VAL A 84 -12.37 -12.49 2.17
CA VAL A 84 -13.56 -11.95 1.49
C VAL A 84 -14.51 -13.07 1.06
N GLN A 85 -13.98 -14.25 0.72
CA GLN A 85 -14.82 -15.38 0.32
C GLN A 85 -15.58 -15.96 1.52
N ALA A 86 -14.91 -16.14 2.65
CA ALA A 86 -15.57 -16.57 3.88
C ALA A 86 -16.64 -15.57 4.33
N ALA A 87 -16.37 -14.27 4.21
CA ALA A 87 -17.37 -13.24 4.51
C ALA A 87 -18.60 -13.36 3.60
N ALA A 88 -18.42 -13.54 2.30
CA ALA A 88 -19.50 -13.71 1.33
C ALA A 88 -20.32 -15.00 1.62
N ASP A 89 -19.65 -16.11 1.90
CA ASP A 89 -20.30 -17.39 2.25
C ASP A 89 -21.10 -17.28 3.56
N GLY A 90 -20.62 -16.47 4.51
CA GLY A 90 -21.30 -16.14 5.77
C GLY A 90 -22.39 -15.08 5.63
N GLY A 91 -22.59 -14.50 4.44
CA GLY A 91 -23.56 -13.42 4.21
C GLY A 91 -23.14 -12.07 4.80
N VAL A 92 -21.86 -11.90 5.10
CA VAL A 92 -21.26 -10.67 5.62
C VAL A 92 -20.79 -9.79 4.46
N THR A 93 -21.22 -8.53 4.45
CA THR A 93 -20.78 -7.56 3.43
C THR A 93 -19.41 -7.04 3.79
N VAL A 94 -18.44 -7.08 2.85
CA VAL A 94 -17.17 -6.39 2.99
C VAL A 94 -17.22 -5.06 2.25
N VAL A 95 -16.74 -3.99 2.90
CA VAL A 95 -16.57 -2.67 2.27
C VAL A 95 -15.16 -2.16 2.51
N ASN A 96 -14.62 -1.39 1.55
CA ASN A 96 -13.32 -0.75 1.67
C ASN A 96 -13.37 0.71 1.21
N VAL A 97 -12.21 1.40 1.21
CA VAL A 97 -12.13 2.80 0.75
C VAL A 97 -11.10 2.91 -0.39
N PRO A 98 -11.54 2.72 -1.65
CA PRO A 98 -10.62 2.47 -2.77
C PRO A 98 -9.90 3.71 -3.29
N ASP A 99 -10.34 4.94 -2.96
CA ASP A 99 -9.89 6.15 -3.65
C ASP A 99 -9.31 7.25 -2.75
N TYR A 100 -9.42 7.14 -1.41
CA TYR A 100 -9.10 8.20 -0.44
C TYR A 100 -7.66 8.71 -0.49
N SER A 101 -6.69 7.86 -0.85
CA SER A 101 -5.25 8.18 -0.77
C SER A 101 -4.51 8.06 -2.11
N VAL A 102 -5.23 8.09 -3.24
CA VAL A 102 -4.58 7.97 -4.57
C VAL A 102 -3.60 9.11 -4.82
N ALA A 103 -3.91 10.32 -4.37
CA ALA A 103 -3.02 11.48 -4.50
C ALA A 103 -1.81 11.36 -3.57
N GLU A 104 -2.03 10.96 -2.32
CA GLU A 104 -1.03 10.82 -1.26
C GLU A 104 -0.01 9.74 -1.60
N VAL A 105 -0.45 8.49 -1.84
CA VAL A 105 0.43 7.37 -2.15
C VAL A 105 1.27 7.65 -3.40
N SER A 106 0.64 8.18 -4.46
CA SER A 106 1.38 8.52 -5.68
C SER A 106 2.38 9.67 -5.47
N THR A 107 2.09 10.61 -4.55
CA THR A 107 3.03 11.67 -4.16
C THR A 107 4.15 11.12 -3.30
N HIS A 108 3.84 10.19 -2.41
CA HIS A 108 4.83 9.55 -1.54
C HIS A 108 5.82 8.70 -2.33
N ALA A 109 5.32 7.88 -3.29
CA ALA A 109 6.17 7.14 -4.22
C ALA A 109 7.10 8.06 -5.00
N PHE A 110 6.59 9.20 -5.48
CA PHE A 110 7.38 10.21 -6.18
C PHE A 110 8.42 10.87 -5.26
N ALA A 111 8.07 11.15 -4.01
CA ALA A 111 8.97 11.71 -3.01
C ALA A 111 10.11 10.72 -2.65
N LEU A 112 9.78 9.43 -2.43
CA LEU A 112 10.78 8.38 -2.20
C LEU A 112 11.73 8.24 -3.39
N MET A 113 11.19 8.19 -4.62
CA MET A 113 11.98 8.18 -5.85
C MET A 113 13.00 9.33 -5.88
N LEU A 114 12.54 10.56 -5.64
CA LEU A 114 13.42 11.74 -5.64
C LEU A 114 14.39 11.74 -4.45
N ALA A 115 13.98 11.28 -3.28
CA ALA A 115 14.82 11.18 -2.10
C ALA A 115 15.99 10.20 -2.33
N CYS A 116 15.74 9.05 -2.94
CA CYS A 116 16.77 8.08 -3.34
C CYS A 116 17.68 8.65 -4.43
N LEU A 117 17.11 9.13 -5.53
CA LEU A 117 17.85 9.65 -6.68
C LEU A 117 18.76 10.82 -6.30
N ARG A 118 18.30 11.70 -5.42
CA ARG A 118 19.04 12.89 -4.98
C ARG A 118 19.81 12.70 -3.68
N LYS A 119 19.80 11.48 -3.10
CA LYS A 119 20.49 11.12 -1.85
C LYS A 119 20.16 12.10 -0.70
N ILE A 120 18.93 12.64 -0.67
CA ILE A 120 18.55 13.70 0.29
C ILE A 120 18.75 13.28 1.74
N PRO A 121 18.33 12.07 2.19
CA PRO A 121 18.55 11.65 3.58
C PRO A 121 20.03 11.51 3.94
N THR A 122 20.87 11.08 3.01
CA THR A 122 22.32 10.95 3.21
C THR A 122 22.97 12.31 3.41
N PHE A 123 22.65 13.29 2.56
CA PHE A 123 23.15 14.65 2.71
C PHE A 123 22.63 15.35 3.98
N ASP A 124 21.34 15.19 4.30
CA ASP A 124 20.74 15.76 5.51
C ASP A 124 21.47 15.25 6.77
N ARG A 125 21.72 13.93 6.84
CA ARG A 125 22.46 13.31 7.93
C ARG A 125 23.90 13.81 8.03
N SER A 126 24.62 13.86 6.90
CA SER A 126 26.00 14.37 6.84
C SER A 126 26.10 15.82 7.31
N VAL A 127 25.24 16.70 6.81
CA VAL A 127 25.25 18.12 7.22
C VAL A 127 24.90 18.27 8.71
N LYS A 128 23.93 17.51 9.22
CA LYS A 128 23.55 17.52 10.65
C LYS A 128 24.64 16.96 11.55
N SER A 129 25.53 16.09 11.06
CA SER A 129 26.72 15.62 11.79
C SER A 129 27.89 16.59 11.77
N GLY A 130 27.75 17.72 11.06
CA GLY A 130 28.77 18.79 10.98
C GLY A 130 29.69 18.68 9.76
N GLU A 131 29.42 17.76 8.85
CA GLU A 131 30.16 17.63 7.59
C GLU A 131 29.56 18.56 6.52
N TRP A 132 30.38 18.95 5.54
CA TRP A 132 29.98 19.76 4.40
C TRP A 132 30.65 19.24 3.13
N GLU A 133 30.29 17.99 2.77
CA GLU A 133 30.98 17.26 1.71
C GLU A 133 29.95 16.69 0.71
N TRP A 134 30.05 17.10 -0.56
CA TRP A 134 29.13 16.67 -1.59
C TRP A 134 29.42 15.24 -2.12
N SER A 135 30.66 14.79 -1.96
CA SER A 135 31.10 13.48 -2.47
C SER A 135 30.47 12.29 -1.76
N VAL A 136 29.90 12.50 -0.55
CA VAL A 136 29.18 11.44 0.20
C VAL A 136 27.96 10.88 -0.55
N GLY A 137 27.44 11.63 -1.52
CA GLY A 137 26.30 11.21 -2.35
C GLY A 137 26.66 10.55 -3.68
N GLN A 138 27.94 10.29 -3.96
CA GLN A 138 28.33 9.67 -5.23
C GLN A 138 28.05 8.16 -5.27
N PRO A 139 27.67 7.60 -6.46
CA PRO A 139 27.28 8.33 -7.67
C PRO A 139 25.87 8.92 -7.57
N MET A 140 25.57 9.95 -8.34
CA MET A 140 24.22 10.48 -8.55
C MET A 140 23.96 10.71 -10.04
N HIS A 141 22.83 10.24 -10.51
CA HIS A 141 22.44 10.32 -11.91
C HIS A 141 21.38 11.41 -12.15
N ARG A 142 21.23 11.79 -13.42
CA ARG A 142 20.25 12.79 -13.85
C ARG A 142 18.91 12.12 -14.07
N LEU A 143 17.82 12.71 -13.58
CA LEU A 143 16.47 12.22 -13.86
C LEU A 143 16.06 12.45 -15.31
N ALA A 144 16.35 13.63 -15.89
CA ALA A 144 15.96 13.91 -17.26
C ALA A 144 16.69 13.00 -18.26
N GLY A 145 15.92 12.32 -19.09
CA GLY A 145 16.38 11.30 -20.03
C GLY A 145 16.44 9.88 -19.46
N SER A 146 16.02 9.69 -18.20
CA SER A 146 15.87 8.35 -17.60
C SER A 146 14.57 7.69 -18.02
N THR A 147 14.54 6.36 -17.98
CA THR A 147 13.35 5.53 -18.14
C THR A 147 12.79 5.17 -16.76
N VAL A 148 11.49 5.40 -16.55
CA VAL A 148 10.76 5.02 -15.34
C VAL A 148 9.79 3.88 -15.67
N GLY A 149 10.02 2.71 -15.09
CA GLY A 149 9.19 1.52 -15.24
C GLY A 149 8.13 1.41 -14.14
N LEU A 150 6.88 1.20 -14.53
CA LEU A 150 5.75 1.05 -13.63
C LEU A 150 5.27 -0.40 -13.66
N VAL A 151 5.37 -1.11 -12.54
CA VAL A 151 4.84 -2.47 -12.40
C VAL A 151 3.40 -2.39 -11.92
N ALA A 152 2.47 -2.82 -12.74
CA ALA A 152 1.04 -2.57 -12.77
C ALA A 152 0.67 -1.11 -13.15
N PHE A 153 -0.51 -0.95 -13.79
CA PHE A 153 -0.97 0.33 -14.32
C PHE A 153 -2.40 0.68 -13.87
N GLY A 154 -2.64 0.49 -12.57
CA GLY A 154 -3.87 0.88 -11.88
C GLY A 154 -3.98 2.40 -11.62
N LYS A 155 -4.92 2.80 -10.75
CA LYS A 155 -5.18 4.22 -10.41
C LYS A 155 -3.94 4.93 -9.87
N LEU A 156 -3.19 4.27 -8.97
CA LEU A 156 -1.97 4.81 -8.34
C LEU A 156 -0.86 5.04 -9.37
N ALA A 157 -0.55 4.03 -10.18
CA ALA A 157 0.47 4.13 -11.22
C ALA A 157 0.16 5.22 -12.25
N ARG A 158 -1.10 5.33 -12.69
CA ARG A 158 -1.53 6.40 -13.60
C ARG A 158 -1.36 7.78 -12.97
N ARG A 159 -1.67 7.92 -11.69
CA ARG A 159 -1.47 9.19 -10.97
C ARG A 159 0.01 9.50 -10.78
N PHE A 160 0.85 8.48 -10.56
CA PHE A 160 2.30 8.61 -10.51
C PHE A 160 2.87 9.02 -11.88
N ALA A 161 2.47 8.34 -12.97
CA ALA A 161 2.87 8.71 -14.34
C ALA A 161 2.53 10.17 -14.66
N ALA A 162 1.35 10.64 -14.24
CA ALA A 162 0.96 12.04 -14.43
C ALA A 162 1.88 13.03 -13.69
N LYS A 163 2.45 12.65 -12.53
CA LYS A 163 3.40 13.48 -11.79
C LYS A 163 4.77 13.56 -12.46
N LEU A 164 5.13 12.54 -13.25
CA LEU A 164 6.38 12.51 -14.03
C LEU A 164 6.36 13.46 -15.24
N GLN A 165 5.18 13.91 -15.66
CA GLN A 165 5.07 14.88 -16.76
C GLN A 165 5.85 16.15 -16.40
N GLY A 166 6.71 16.59 -17.31
CA GLY A 166 7.56 17.76 -17.10
C GLY A 166 8.96 17.48 -16.56
N PHE A 167 9.28 16.24 -16.17
CA PHE A 167 10.63 15.85 -15.75
C PHE A 167 11.50 15.35 -16.91
N ASN A 168 10.94 15.27 -18.12
CA ASN A 168 11.61 14.80 -19.34
C ASN A 168 12.20 13.39 -19.15
N VAL A 169 11.33 12.47 -18.73
CA VAL A 169 11.60 11.03 -18.59
C VAL A 169 10.73 10.25 -19.56
N ASP A 170 11.19 9.08 -19.96
CA ASP A 170 10.37 8.10 -20.66
C ASP A 170 9.67 7.21 -19.63
N VAL A 171 8.39 6.90 -19.85
CA VAL A 171 7.61 6.08 -18.91
C VAL A 171 7.16 4.83 -19.64
N VAL A 172 7.54 3.67 -19.10
CA VAL A 172 7.09 2.35 -19.57
C VAL A 172 6.28 1.66 -18.47
N ALA A 173 5.38 0.76 -18.83
CA ALA A 173 4.60 0.02 -17.85
C ALA A 173 4.40 -1.44 -18.26
N TYR A 174 4.37 -2.31 -17.26
CA TYR A 174 3.94 -3.70 -17.36
C TYR A 174 2.65 -3.90 -16.56
N ASP A 175 1.61 -4.35 -17.23
CA ASP A 175 0.37 -4.79 -16.60
C ASP A 175 -0.35 -5.75 -17.54
N PRO A 176 -0.48 -7.05 -17.19
CA PRO A 176 -1.10 -8.04 -18.08
C PRO A 176 -2.62 -7.87 -18.21
N TYR A 177 -3.25 -7.08 -17.33
CA TYR A 177 -4.71 -6.89 -17.27
C TYR A 177 -5.16 -5.56 -17.88
N VAL A 178 -4.23 -4.64 -18.15
CA VAL A 178 -4.55 -3.33 -18.74
C VAL A 178 -4.20 -3.33 -20.24
N PRO A 179 -5.16 -3.11 -21.14
CA PRO A 179 -4.89 -3.05 -22.57
C PRO A 179 -3.89 -1.95 -22.93
N GLU A 180 -2.94 -2.25 -23.84
CA GLU A 180 -1.89 -1.35 -24.32
C GLU A 180 -2.39 0.05 -24.71
N TYR A 181 -3.56 0.14 -25.39
CA TYR A 181 -4.10 1.42 -25.82
C TYR A 181 -4.39 2.36 -24.64
N ARG A 182 -4.76 1.84 -23.45
CA ARG A 182 -5.01 2.66 -22.26
C ARG A 182 -3.72 3.26 -21.67
N MET A 183 -2.61 2.55 -21.81
CA MET A 183 -1.29 3.07 -21.41
C MET A 183 -0.84 4.14 -22.41
N ARG A 184 -0.92 3.84 -23.70
CA ARG A 184 -0.55 4.75 -24.78
C ARG A 184 -1.34 6.06 -24.77
N ASP A 185 -2.63 6.03 -24.47
CA ASP A 185 -3.47 7.24 -24.36
C ASP A 185 -3.02 8.20 -23.25
N LEU A 186 -2.23 7.70 -22.29
CA LEU A 186 -1.61 8.46 -21.21
C LEU A 186 -0.11 8.75 -21.46
N GLY A 187 0.40 8.43 -22.65
CA GLY A 187 1.80 8.66 -23.01
C GLY A 187 2.77 7.66 -22.37
N VAL A 188 2.29 6.46 -22.02
CA VAL A 188 3.07 5.38 -21.41
C VAL A 188 3.19 4.22 -22.40
N GLU A 189 4.40 3.71 -22.60
CA GLU A 189 4.64 2.54 -23.44
C GLU A 189 4.38 1.25 -22.65
N SER A 190 3.64 0.31 -23.26
CA SER A 190 3.42 -1.02 -22.69
C SER A 190 4.55 -1.95 -23.10
N VAL A 191 5.18 -2.59 -22.12
CA VAL A 191 6.30 -3.50 -22.33
C VAL A 191 6.11 -4.80 -21.53
N THR A 192 6.96 -5.82 -21.77
CA THR A 192 7.00 -7.01 -20.91
C THR A 192 7.69 -6.69 -19.59
N PHE A 193 7.51 -7.56 -18.58
CA PHE A 193 8.16 -7.38 -17.27
C PHE A 193 9.69 -7.40 -17.40
N GLU A 194 10.23 -8.33 -18.18
CA GLU A 194 11.67 -8.46 -18.43
C GLU A 194 12.22 -7.22 -19.14
N THR A 195 11.49 -6.69 -20.13
CA THR A 195 11.89 -5.46 -20.83
C THR A 195 11.88 -4.27 -19.88
N LEU A 196 10.86 -4.17 -19.01
CA LEU A 196 10.79 -3.11 -18.02
C LEU A 196 11.99 -3.15 -17.07
N LEU A 197 12.34 -4.33 -16.54
CA LEU A 197 13.48 -4.49 -15.63
C LEU A 197 14.81 -4.14 -16.32
N ALA A 198 14.97 -4.57 -17.58
CA ALA A 198 16.21 -4.34 -18.34
C ALA A 198 16.41 -2.89 -18.78
N ASP A 199 15.33 -2.15 -19.05
CA ASP A 199 15.43 -0.81 -19.65
C ASP A 199 15.19 0.33 -18.66
N ALA A 200 14.64 0.04 -17.46
CA ALA A 200 14.29 1.09 -16.51
C ALA A 200 15.46 1.47 -15.60
N ASP A 201 15.73 2.78 -15.51
CA ASP A 201 16.62 3.36 -14.50
C ASP A 201 15.94 3.44 -13.12
N ILE A 202 14.61 3.46 -13.10
CA ILE A 202 13.80 3.51 -11.88
C ILE A 202 12.59 2.60 -12.07
N VAL A 203 12.42 1.64 -11.17
CA VAL A 203 11.25 0.73 -11.13
C VAL A 203 10.37 1.09 -9.95
N SER A 204 9.08 1.37 -10.20
CA SER A 204 8.10 1.65 -9.15
C SER A 204 6.99 0.60 -9.15
N LEU A 205 6.78 -0.04 -7.99
CA LEU A 205 5.80 -1.10 -7.80
C LEU A 205 4.45 -0.54 -7.40
N HIS A 206 3.38 -0.95 -8.12
CA HIS A 206 2.00 -0.55 -7.88
C HIS A 206 1.04 -1.74 -7.96
N ALA A 207 1.57 -2.97 -8.01
CA ALA A 207 0.79 -4.20 -8.08
C ALA A 207 0.15 -4.55 -6.73
N PRO A 208 -1.02 -5.22 -6.71
CA PRO A 208 -1.51 -5.86 -5.51
C PRO A 208 -0.64 -7.08 -5.16
N LEU A 209 -0.69 -7.52 -3.91
CA LEU A 209 -0.05 -8.77 -3.50
C LEU A 209 -1.04 -9.93 -3.73
N THR A 210 -0.66 -10.84 -4.60
CA THR A 210 -1.39 -12.07 -4.93
C THR A 210 -0.40 -13.24 -4.99
N ASP A 211 -0.89 -14.45 -5.17
CA ASP A 211 0.01 -15.60 -5.39
C ASP A 211 0.89 -15.44 -6.64
N GLU A 212 0.41 -14.71 -7.66
CA GLU A 212 1.16 -14.44 -8.90
C GLU A 212 2.21 -13.34 -8.74
N THR A 213 2.01 -12.41 -7.81
CA THR A 213 2.89 -11.24 -7.62
C THR A 213 3.78 -11.34 -6.40
N ARG A 214 3.58 -12.35 -5.56
CA ARG A 214 4.43 -12.62 -4.39
C ARG A 214 5.88 -12.82 -4.82
N GLU A 215 6.78 -12.04 -4.22
CA GLU A 215 8.21 -12.05 -4.52
C GLU A 215 8.52 -11.92 -6.02
N MET A 216 7.65 -11.21 -6.78
CA MET A 216 7.89 -11.00 -8.22
C MET A 216 9.18 -10.22 -8.50
N VAL A 217 9.70 -9.50 -7.49
CA VAL A 217 11.03 -8.89 -7.51
C VAL A 217 11.94 -9.73 -6.62
N ASP A 218 12.37 -10.85 -7.15
CA ASP A 218 13.31 -11.77 -6.57
C ASP A 218 14.75 -11.51 -7.06
N SER A 219 15.70 -12.41 -6.75
CA SER A 219 17.09 -12.30 -7.18
C SER A 219 17.24 -12.29 -8.71
N ASP A 220 16.42 -13.06 -9.43
CA ASP A 220 16.50 -13.13 -10.90
C ASP A 220 15.97 -11.83 -11.53
N ALA A 221 14.93 -11.22 -10.95
CA ALA A 221 14.41 -9.93 -11.36
C ALA A 221 15.41 -8.80 -11.06
N LEU A 222 15.99 -8.77 -9.86
CA LEU A 222 17.00 -7.77 -9.48
C LEU A 222 18.25 -7.85 -10.35
N ASN A 223 18.70 -9.04 -10.73
CA ASN A 223 19.82 -9.25 -11.63
C ASN A 223 19.57 -8.75 -13.07
N GLN A 224 18.33 -8.52 -13.47
CA GLN A 224 18.00 -7.94 -14.78
C GLN A 224 18.00 -6.41 -14.75
N MET A 225 17.96 -5.79 -13.57
CA MET A 225 18.01 -4.35 -13.42
C MET A 225 19.44 -3.80 -13.62
N HIS A 226 19.55 -2.53 -13.97
CA HIS A 226 20.85 -1.86 -14.03
C HIS A 226 21.48 -1.70 -12.65
N GLU A 227 22.81 -1.76 -12.54
CA GLU A 227 23.55 -1.59 -11.28
C GLU A 227 23.28 -0.26 -10.55
N ASP A 228 22.95 0.79 -11.30
CA ASP A 228 22.58 2.09 -10.74
C ASP A 228 21.05 2.31 -10.62
N ALA A 229 20.24 1.30 -10.95
CA ALA A 229 18.78 1.43 -10.93
C ALA A 229 18.23 1.59 -9.51
N LEU A 230 17.07 2.24 -9.42
CA LEU A 230 16.34 2.45 -8.17
C LEU A 230 15.06 1.63 -8.15
N LEU A 231 14.78 0.97 -7.02
CA LEU A 231 13.51 0.31 -6.75
C LEU A 231 12.66 1.16 -5.79
N VAL A 232 11.39 1.41 -6.12
CA VAL A 232 10.43 2.10 -5.24
C VAL A 232 9.24 1.20 -4.98
N ASN A 233 8.95 0.94 -3.70
CA ASN A 233 7.80 0.14 -3.30
C ASN A 233 6.93 0.89 -2.27
N THR A 234 5.74 1.30 -2.71
CA THR A 234 4.66 1.86 -1.88
C THR A 234 3.38 1.03 -2.01
N ALA A 235 3.50 -0.19 -2.53
CA ALA A 235 2.37 -1.10 -2.76
C ALA A 235 2.24 -2.14 -1.63
N ARG A 236 3.02 -3.22 -1.69
CA ARG A 236 3.06 -4.28 -0.67
C ARG A 236 4.48 -4.81 -0.51
N GLY A 237 4.89 -5.06 0.74
CA GLY A 237 6.23 -5.58 1.04
C GLY A 237 6.51 -6.94 0.40
N GLY A 238 5.55 -7.85 0.44
CA GLY A 238 5.68 -9.20 -0.12
C GLY A 238 5.80 -9.28 -1.66
N LEU A 239 5.83 -8.16 -2.38
CA LEU A 239 6.19 -8.11 -3.81
C LEU A 239 7.70 -8.28 -4.04
N VAL A 240 8.50 -8.07 -3.01
CA VAL A 240 9.96 -8.05 -3.06
C VAL A 240 10.51 -9.08 -2.08
N ASP A 241 11.43 -9.93 -2.53
CA ASP A 241 12.28 -10.71 -1.64
C ASP A 241 13.30 -9.77 -0.98
N GLU A 242 13.07 -9.42 0.29
CA GLU A 242 13.92 -8.49 1.03
C GLU A 242 15.34 -9.01 1.24
N THR A 243 15.56 -10.33 1.24
CA THR A 243 16.88 -10.93 1.34
C THR A 243 17.65 -10.72 0.04
N ALA A 244 17.01 -10.99 -1.10
CA ALA A 244 17.60 -10.74 -2.41
C ALA A 244 17.88 -9.23 -2.63
N LEU A 245 16.95 -8.35 -2.20
CA LEU A 245 17.15 -6.90 -2.26
C LEU A 245 18.35 -6.46 -1.43
N TYR A 246 18.51 -6.99 -0.22
CA TYR A 246 19.66 -6.67 0.62
C TYR A 246 20.97 -7.09 -0.05
N ASP A 247 21.03 -8.30 -0.57
CA ASP A 247 22.23 -8.83 -1.24
C ASP A 247 22.58 -7.99 -2.48
N ALA A 248 21.62 -7.65 -3.32
CA ALA A 248 21.84 -6.80 -4.50
C ALA A 248 22.38 -5.42 -4.12
N LEU A 249 21.84 -4.79 -3.06
CA LEU A 249 22.29 -3.48 -2.58
C LEU A 249 23.72 -3.52 -2.01
N VAL A 250 24.06 -4.54 -1.22
CA VAL A 250 25.39 -4.69 -0.61
C VAL A 250 26.44 -5.03 -1.65
N ASN A 251 26.10 -5.83 -2.65
CA ASN A 251 26.99 -6.19 -3.75
C ASN A 251 27.17 -5.04 -4.78
N GLY A 252 26.36 -3.97 -4.70
CA GLY A 252 26.37 -2.87 -5.67
C GLY A 252 25.73 -3.25 -7.01
N GLU A 253 24.83 -4.22 -7.01
CA GLU A 253 24.06 -4.67 -8.16
C GLU A 253 22.78 -3.87 -8.34
N LEU A 254 22.44 -3.00 -7.34
CA LEU A 254 21.33 -2.06 -7.37
C LEU A 254 21.73 -0.74 -6.71
N GLY A 255 21.38 0.39 -7.30
CA GLY A 255 21.76 1.74 -6.87
C GLY A 255 21.07 2.22 -5.59
N GLY A 256 19.87 1.71 -5.28
CA GLY A 256 19.14 2.05 -4.06
C GLY A 256 17.68 1.63 -4.07
N ALA A 257 17.04 1.78 -2.90
CA ALA A 257 15.61 1.46 -2.76
C ALA A 257 14.87 2.49 -1.90
N GLY A 258 13.62 2.80 -2.28
CA GLY A 258 12.66 3.60 -1.51
C GLY A 258 11.48 2.73 -1.09
N LEU A 259 11.34 2.45 0.20
CA LEU A 259 10.40 1.46 0.74
C LEU A 259 9.45 2.12 1.74
N ASP A 260 8.17 2.17 1.43
CA ASP A 260 7.13 2.55 2.40
C ASP A 260 6.53 1.33 3.09
N VAL A 261 6.64 0.18 2.46
CA VAL A 261 6.08 -1.10 2.90
C VAL A 261 7.16 -2.15 3.05
N ARG A 262 6.93 -3.13 3.94
CA ARG A 262 7.87 -4.19 4.27
C ARG A 262 7.17 -5.54 4.27
N GLU A 263 7.93 -6.63 4.06
CA GLU A 263 7.40 -7.99 4.12
C GLU A 263 6.72 -8.29 5.46
N SER A 264 7.32 -7.81 6.55
CA SER A 264 6.72 -7.81 7.88
C SER A 264 6.61 -6.39 8.42
N GLU A 265 5.45 -6.01 8.94
CA GLU A 265 5.15 -4.67 9.48
C GLU A 265 4.60 -4.78 10.91
N PRO A 266 5.34 -4.27 11.94
CA PRO A 266 6.65 -3.64 11.86
C PRO A 266 7.78 -4.63 11.52
N PRO A 267 8.83 -4.18 10.79
CA PRO A 267 9.88 -5.07 10.26
C PRO A 267 10.87 -5.62 11.31
N GLY A 268 10.77 -5.20 12.57
CA GLY A 268 11.72 -5.57 13.60
C GLY A 268 13.16 -5.13 13.29
N GLU A 269 14.14 -5.97 13.65
CA GLU A 269 15.54 -5.78 13.23
C GLU A 269 15.69 -6.20 11.77
N SER A 270 16.11 -5.26 10.91
CA SER A 270 16.31 -5.52 9.49
C SER A 270 17.65 -4.97 9.01
N SER A 271 18.38 -5.78 8.25
CA SER A 271 19.66 -5.40 7.65
C SER A 271 19.53 -4.22 6.68
N LEU A 272 18.39 -4.05 6.03
CA LEU A 272 18.11 -2.92 5.13
C LEU A 272 18.15 -1.57 5.84
N HIS A 273 17.83 -1.51 7.14
CA HIS A 273 17.85 -0.25 7.91
C HIS A 273 19.25 0.36 8.06
N GLY A 274 20.30 -0.45 7.91
CA GLY A 274 21.70 0.00 7.99
C GLY A 274 22.28 0.57 6.70
N LEU A 275 21.54 0.48 5.59
CA LEU A 275 22.04 0.85 4.28
C LEU A 275 21.73 2.31 3.93
N ASP A 276 22.75 3.09 3.61
CA ASP A 276 22.61 4.50 3.16
C ASP A 276 21.91 4.62 1.80
N SER A 277 21.88 3.53 1.02
CA SER A 277 21.17 3.43 -0.26
C SER A 277 19.67 3.18 -0.11
N VAL A 278 19.18 2.92 1.11
CA VAL A 278 17.76 2.64 1.38
C VAL A 278 17.10 3.81 2.10
N VAL A 279 15.96 4.24 1.59
CA VAL A 279 15.07 5.23 2.23
C VAL A 279 13.79 4.53 2.64
N CYS A 280 13.49 4.50 3.93
CA CYS A 280 12.29 3.86 4.48
C CYS A 280 11.31 4.86 5.06
N SER A 281 10.02 4.54 4.95
CA SER A 281 8.93 5.15 5.70
C SER A 281 7.98 4.07 6.25
N PRO A 282 7.21 4.35 7.33
CA PRO A 282 6.50 3.32 8.09
C PRO A 282 5.08 3.10 7.57
N HIS A 283 4.89 2.72 6.32
CA HIS A 283 3.61 2.51 5.64
C HIS A 283 2.69 3.75 5.79
N VAL A 284 3.25 4.91 5.48
CA VAL A 284 2.62 6.22 5.70
C VAL A 284 2.24 6.93 4.41
N GLY A 285 2.50 6.30 3.27
CA GLY A 285 2.21 6.89 1.95
C GLY A 285 0.75 7.30 1.74
N TRP A 286 -0.17 6.70 2.49
CA TRP A 286 -1.59 7.02 2.46
C TRP A 286 -1.96 8.31 3.22
N TYR A 287 -1.12 8.78 4.16
CA TYR A 287 -1.49 9.76 5.16
C TYR A 287 -1.41 11.21 4.66
N SER A 288 -2.49 11.91 4.84
CA SER A 288 -2.65 13.34 5.06
C SER A 288 -3.80 13.54 6.06
N GLU A 289 -3.95 14.71 6.64
CA GLU A 289 -5.10 14.97 7.51
C GLU A 289 -6.41 14.80 6.73
N GLU A 290 -6.43 15.25 5.48
CA GLU A 290 -7.56 15.13 4.58
C GLU A 290 -7.89 13.68 4.26
N SER A 291 -6.89 12.88 3.87
CA SER A 291 -7.09 11.47 3.53
C SER A 291 -7.56 10.65 4.73
N ARG A 292 -7.08 10.98 5.94
CA ARG A 292 -7.50 10.35 7.19
C ARG A 292 -8.97 10.59 7.50
N ILE A 293 -9.42 11.83 7.32
CA ILE A 293 -10.85 12.19 7.51
C ILE A 293 -11.71 11.49 6.46
N GLU A 294 -11.31 11.56 5.18
CA GLU A 294 -12.04 10.91 4.07
C GLU A 294 -12.14 9.40 4.24
N LEU A 295 -11.05 8.75 4.62
CA LEU A 295 -11.00 7.32 4.95
C LEU A 295 -12.03 6.98 6.03
N THR A 296 -11.97 7.70 7.16
CA THR A 296 -12.80 7.45 8.32
C THR A 296 -14.27 7.65 8.01
N GLN A 297 -14.59 8.77 7.34
CA GLN A 297 -15.95 9.09 6.95
C GLN A 297 -16.52 8.02 6.01
N THR A 298 -15.78 7.67 4.95
CA THR A 298 -16.26 6.75 3.92
C THR A 298 -16.53 5.35 4.47
N VAL A 299 -15.60 4.78 5.25
CA VAL A 299 -15.81 3.43 5.81
C VAL A 299 -16.96 3.41 6.81
N ALA A 300 -17.07 4.45 7.68
CA ALA A 300 -18.15 4.53 8.65
C ALA A 300 -19.53 4.74 7.99
N GLU A 301 -19.62 5.56 6.94
CA GLU A 301 -20.85 5.75 6.15
C GLU A 301 -21.31 4.46 5.48
N ASP A 302 -20.40 3.67 4.90
CA ASP A 302 -20.73 2.38 4.28
C ASP A 302 -21.16 1.35 5.33
N VAL A 303 -20.53 1.31 6.50
CA VAL A 303 -20.98 0.49 7.64
C VAL A 303 -22.40 0.88 8.07
N VAL A 304 -22.68 2.19 8.23
CA VAL A 304 -24.03 2.70 8.58
C VAL A 304 -25.08 2.29 7.55
N ARG A 305 -24.77 2.38 6.26
CA ARG A 305 -25.68 1.94 5.17
C ARG A 305 -26.04 0.46 5.32
N VAL A 306 -25.05 -0.41 5.48
CA VAL A 306 -25.30 -1.84 5.63
C VAL A 306 -26.14 -2.13 6.89
N LEU A 307 -25.83 -1.50 8.02
CA LEU A 307 -26.61 -1.66 9.25
C LEU A 307 -28.06 -1.22 9.10
N ARG A 308 -28.35 -0.25 8.23
CA ARG A 308 -29.72 0.19 7.87
C ARG A 308 -30.40 -0.73 6.84
N GLY A 309 -29.70 -1.73 6.29
CA GLY A 309 -30.20 -2.56 5.19
C GLY A 309 -30.15 -1.85 3.83
N GLU A 310 -29.35 -0.79 3.70
CA GLU A 310 -29.10 -0.05 2.46
C GLU A 310 -27.84 -0.64 1.75
N ALA A 311 -27.76 -0.47 0.43
CA ALA A 311 -26.56 -0.86 -0.31
C ALA A 311 -25.39 0.10 0.03
N PRO A 312 -24.18 -0.41 0.35
CA PRO A 312 -23.01 0.43 0.53
C PRO A 312 -22.55 1.05 -0.78
N THR A 313 -21.73 2.10 -0.68
CA THR A 313 -21.16 2.78 -1.85
C THR A 313 -19.97 2.00 -2.42
N ASN A 314 -19.17 1.38 -1.56
CA ASN A 314 -17.95 0.67 -1.93
C ASN A 314 -17.99 -0.81 -1.48
N PRO A 315 -18.95 -1.61 -2.00
CA PRO A 315 -18.96 -3.04 -1.71
C PRO A 315 -17.79 -3.73 -2.39
N VAL A 316 -17.19 -4.68 -1.69
CA VAL A 316 -16.18 -5.55 -2.26
C VAL A 316 -16.86 -6.71 -2.97
N ASP A 317 -16.49 -6.94 -4.22
CA ASP A 317 -16.97 -8.07 -5.00
C ASP A 317 -16.07 -9.30 -4.73
N PRO A 318 -16.59 -10.38 -4.11
CA PRO A 318 -15.80 -11.57 -3.80
C PRO A 318 -15.27 -12.31 -5.06
N GLU A 319 -15.84 -12.05 -6.23
CA GLU A 319 -15.36 -12.63 -7.49
C GLU A 319 -14.15 -11.86 -8.08
N THR A 320 -13.77 -10.73 -7.49
CA THR A 320 -12.61 -9.96 -7.96
C THR A 320 -11.31 -10.63 -7.47
N SER A 321 -10.44 -11.04 -8.39
CA SER A 321 -9.26 -11.88 -8.13
C SER A 321 -8.00 -11.13 -7.62
N TRP A 322 -8.09 -9.86 -7.25
CA TRP A 322 -6.94 -9.01 -6.89
C TRP A 322 -7.10 -8.27 -5.56
N PHE A 323 -7.35 -9.03 -4.54
CA PHE A 323 -7.34 -8.54 -3.15
C PHE A 323 -6.04 -8.87 -2.45
#